data_eb32f260cc6c87c146106fafddeb8c1a
#
_entry.id   eb32f260cc6c87c146106fafddeb8c1a
#
_cell.length_a   1.000
_cell.length_b   1.000
_cell.length_c   1.000
_cell.angle_alpha   90.00
_cell.angle_beta   90.00
_cell.angle_gamma   90.00
#
_symmetry.space_group_name_H-M   'P 1'
#
loop_
_entity.id
_entity.type
_entity.pdbx_description
1 polymer ?
#
loop_
_entity_poly.entity_id
_entity_poly.type
_entity_poly.pdbx_seq_one_letter_code
_entity_poly.pdbx_strand_id
1 'polypeptide(L)'
;SAGVPILEGLTDLRDSVAHPRFREVLSGMTESIDGGSSLSQAMENHPRVFDEVFVSLIRAGENTGRLPEILMSLADTLKWQDELAAHGRKIVMYPAFLGTAVLAVIFFMMIYLVPKMAAFIGNLGQALPMHTRALITVSNFFVNYWFALLVSPVLLVFAFLVAMRRSSAVRRNYDQCKLALPLLGDILNKIALSRFASVFAMLYAAKIPILDAVRATEGV
;
A
#
# COMPACT_ATOMS: atom_id res chain seq x y z
N SER A 1 -24.83 -18.64 -9.17
CA SER A 1 -24.36 -20.03 -8.95
C SER A 1 -24.68 -20.88 -10.17
N ALA A 2 -23.67 -21.11 -11.00
CA ALA A 2 -23.83 -21.91 -12.23
C ALA A 2 -23.72 -23.44 -11.95
N GLY A 3 -23.64 -23.87 -10.69
CA GLY A 3 -23.47 -25.28 -10.32
C GLY A 3 -22.14 -25.92 -10.76
N VAL A 4 -21.17 -25.10 -11.14
CA VAL A 4 -19.83 -25.57 -11.53
C VAL A 4 -19.10 -26.11 -10.30
N PRO A 5 -18.53 -27.32 -10.32
CA PRO A 5 -17.71 -27.83 -9.25
C PRO A 5 -16.54 -26.91 -8.92
N ILE A 6 -16.22 -26.73 -7.65
CA ILE A 6 -15.13 -25.84 -7.19
C ILE A 6 -13.80 -26.19 -7.88
N LEU A 7 -13.53 -27.45 -8.06
CA LEU A 7 -12.33 -27.97 -8.70
C LEU A 7 -12.19 -27.50 -10.16
N GLU A 8 -13.29 -27.56 -10.91
CA GLU A 8 -13.34 -27.09 -12.30
C GLU A 8 -13.11 -25.56 -12.37
N GLY A 9 -13.79 -24.82 -11.51
CA GLY A 9 -13.60 -23.36 -11.42
C GLY A 9 -12.18 -22.95 -11.05
N LEU A 10 -11.49 -23.68 -10.15
CA LEU A 10 -10.09 -23.42 -9.79
C LEU A 10 -9.15 -23.78 -10.95
N THR A 11 -9.45 -24.83 -11.71
CA THR A 11 -8.67 -25.23 -12.87
C THR A 11 -8.76 -24.18 -13.98
N ASP A 12 -9.95 -23.72 -14.29
CA ASP A 12 -10.19 -22.64 -15.27
C ASP A 12 -9.49 -21.34 -14.85
N LEU A 13 -9.56 -20.98 -13.56
CA LEU A 13 -8.88 -19.82 -13.01
C LEU A 13 -7.36 -19.96 -13.13
N ARG A 14 -6.80 -21.12 -12.80
CA ARG A 14 -5.37 -21.41 -12.95
C ARG A 14 -4.90 -21.20 -14.39
N ASP A 15 -5.68 -21.67 -15.35
CA ASP A 15 -5.32 -21.62 -16.78
C ASP A 15 -5.47 -20.21 -17.37
N SER A 16 -6.37 -19.40 -16.80
CA SER A 16 -6.59 -18.00 -17.21
C SER A 16 -5.61 -16.99 -16.58
N VAL A 17 -5.00 -17.31 -15.44
CA VAL A 17 -4.14 -16.37 -14.69
C VAL A 17 -2.77 -16.23 -15.34
N ALA A 18 -2.37 -14.98 -15.63
CA ALA A 18 -1.05 -14.65 -16.20
C ALA A 18 0.11 -14.69 -15.18
N HIS A 19 -0.18 -14.51 -13.89
CA HIS A 19 0.86 -14.38 -12.85
C HIS A 19 1.40 -15.76 -12.42
N PRO A 20 2.69 -16.09 -12.65
CA PRO A 20 3.20 -17.45 -12.48
C PRO A 20 3.12 -17.96 -11.04
N ARG A 21 3.43 -17.11 -10.04
CA ARG A 21 3.34 -17.50 -8.62
C ARG A 21 1.90 -17.77 -8.17
N PHE A 22 0.94 -17.04 -8.70
CA PHE A 22 -0.46 -17.26 -8.33
C PHE A 22 -0.99 -18.53 -9.01
N ARG A 23 -0.53 -18.85 -10.21
CA ARG A 23 -0.82 -20.12 -10.89
C ARG A 23 -0.29 -21.33 -10.09
N GLU A 24 0.90 -21.21 -9.50
CA GLU A 24 1.49 -22.23 -8.63
C GLU A 24 0.63 -22.44 -7.35
N VAL A 25 0.16 -21.36 -6.73
CA VAL A 25 -0.75 -21.42 -5.60
C VAL A 25 -2.06 -22.13 -5.98
N LEU A 26 -2.66 -21.77 -7.10
CA LEU A 26 -3.90 -22.41 -7.58
C LEU A 26 -3.68 -23.90 -7.91
N SER A 27 -2.52 -24.28 -8.46
CA SER A 27 -2.18 -25.69 -8.68
C SER A 27 -2.09 -26.47 -7.38
N GLY A 28 -1.41 -25.92 -6.35
CA GLY A 28 -1.32 -26.54 -5.04
C GLY A 28 -2.68 -26.65 -4.34
N MET A 29 -3.55 -25.65 -4.50
CA MET A 29 -4.92 -25.72 -3.98
C MET A 29 -5.76 -26.79 -4.69
N THR A 30 -5.67 -26.88 -6.02
CA THR A 30 -6.39 -27.89 -6.82
C THR A 30 -5.96 -29.29 -6.39
N GLU A 31 -4.66 -29.52 -6.22
CA GLU A 31 -4.12 -30.81 -5.76
C GLU A 31 -4.58 -31.15 -4.33
N SER A 32 -4.59 -30.17 -3.43
CA SER A 32 -5.07 -30.38 -2.05
C SER A 32 -6.56 -30.74 -2.00
N ILE A 33 -7.38 -30.08 -2.83
CA ILE A 33 -8.84 -30.35 -2.89
C ILE A 33 -9.12 -31.70 -3.57
N ASP A 34 -8.38 -32.05 -4.61
CA ASP A 34 -8.47 -33.37 -5.25
C ASP A 34 -8.09 -34.50 -4.27
N GLY A 35 -7.14 -34.23 -3.37
CA GLY A 35 -6.76 -35.06 -2.22
C GLY A 35 -7.79 -35.13 -1.09
N GLY A 36 -8.94 -34.44 -1.21
CA GLY A 36 -10.05 -34.47 -0.24
C GLY A 36 -10.01 -33.38 0.81
N SER A 37 -9.12 -32.39 0.71
CA SER A 37 -9.11 -31.23 1.62
C SER A 37 -10.26 -30.27 1.29
N SER A 38 -10.76 -29.52 2.28
CA SER A 38 -11.70 -28.43 2.03
C SER A 38 -11.01 -27.25 1.37
N LEU A 39 -11.76 -26.34 0.73
CA LEU A 39 -11.21 -25.13 0.12
C LEU A 39 -10.50 -24.27 1.16
N SER A 40 -11.09 -24.10 2.36
CA SER A 40 -10.47 -23.35 3.45
C SER A 40 -9.14 -23.97 3.91
N GLN A 41 -9.04 -25.30 4.00
CA GLN A 41 -7.79 -25.99 4.32
C GLN A 41 -6.73 -25.83 3.23
N ALA A 42 -7.14 -25.92 1.96
CA ALA A 42 -6.23 -25.71 0.85
C ALA A 42 -5.67 -24.25 0.84
N MET A 43 -6.50 -23.27 1.19
CA MET A 43 -6.07 -21.85 1.31
C MET A 43 -5.14 -21.62 2.50
N GLU A 44 -5.33 -22.28 3.64
CA GLU A 44 -4.46 -22.20 4.82
C GLU A 44 -2.99 -22.55 4.52
N ASN A 45 -2.74 -23.40 3.55
CA ASN A 45 -1.39 -23.75 3.11
C ASN A 45 -0.66 -22.59 2.43
N HIS A 46 -1.38 -21.51 2.11
CA HIS A 46 -0.84 -20.33 1.40
C HIS A 46 -1.05 -18.99 2.16
N PRO A 47 -0.53 -18.84 3.42
CA PRO A 47 -0.80 -17.67 4.28
C PRO A 47 -0.21 -16.37 3.75
N ARG A 48 0.66 -16.41 2.73
CA ARG A 48 1.18 -15.21 2.05
C ARG A 48 0.21 -14.62 1.03
N VAL A 49 -0.80 -15.39 0.63
CA VAL A 49 -1.78 -15.00 -0.39
C VAL A 49 -3.15 -14.80 0.24
N PHE A 50 -3.53 -15.69 1.14
CA PHE A 50 -4.81 -15.67 1.84
C PHE A 50 -4.56 -15.37 3.32
N ASP A 51 -5.12 -14.27 3.80
CA ASP A 51 -5.06 -13.92 5.22
C ASP A 51 -6.02 -14.79 6.05
N GLU A 52 -5.82 -14.78 7.35
CA GLU A 52 -6.59 -15.61 8.29
C GLU A 52 -8.09 -15.27 8.26
N VAL A 53 -8.42 -14.00 8.04
CA VAL A 53 -9.81 -13.54 7.95
C VAL A 53 -10.49 -14.11 6.72
N PHE A 54 -9.79 -14.07 5.57
CA PHE A 54 -10.29 -14.61 4.32
C PHE A 54 -10.57 -16.12 4.45
N VAL A 55 -9.61 -16.88 5.00
CA VAL A 55 -9.73 -18.33 5.22
C VAL A 55 -10.90 -18.64 6.18
N SER A 56 -11.06 -17.86 7.24
CA SER A 56 -12.14 -18.03 8.21
C SER A 56 -13.51 -17.80 7.59
N LEU A 57 -13.65 -16.81 6.72
CA LEU A 57 -14.90 -16.55 5.97
C LEU A 57 -15.24 -17.70 5.01
N ILE A 58 -14.25 -18.21 4.28
CA ILE A 58 -14.44 -19.36 3.39
C ILE A 58 -14.86 -20.60 4.19
N ARG A 59 -14.18 -20.88 5.30
CA ARG A 59 -14.53 -22.00 6.23
C ARG A 59 -15.97 -21.89 6.73
N ALA A 60 -16.36 -20.69 7.08
CA ALA A 60 -17.74 -20.42 7.48
C ALA A 60 -18.75 -20.69 6.35
N GLY A 61 -18.42 -20.28 5.13
CA GLY A 61 -19.23 -20.55 3.94
C GLY A 61 -19.35 -22.03 3.62
N GLU A 62 -18.27 -22.79 3.79
CA GLU A 62 -18.27 -24.24 3.62
C GLU A 62 -19.18 -24.91 4.64
N ASN A 63 -19.03 -24.57 5.93
CA ASN A 63 -19.81 -25.15 7.01
C ASN A 63 -21.30 -24.84 6.92
N THR A 64 -21.66 -23.67 6.37
CA THR A 64 -23.07 -23.24 6.23
C THR A 64 -23.67 -23.53 4.86
N GLY A 65 -22.87 -24.00 3.88
CA GLY A 65 -23.31 -24.22 2.50
C GLY A 65 -23.53 -22.90 1.71
N ARG A 66 -23.07 -21.75 2.24
CA ARG A 66 -23.27 -20.42 1.66
C ARG A 66 -22.00 -19.85 1.01
N LEU A 67 -21.13 -20.74 0.57
CA LEU A 67 -19.86 -20.38 -0.05
C LEU A 67 -20.00 -19.39 -1.24
N PRO A 68 -20.98 -19.53 -2.15
CA PRO A 68 -21.15 -18.58 -3.25
C PRO A 68 -21.45 -17.15 -2.78
N GLU A 69 -22.26 -16.99 -1.76
CA GLU A 69 -22.64 -15.68 -1.21
C GLU A 69 -21.42 -14.99 -0.57
N ILE A 70 -20.61 -15.75 0.18
CA ILE A 70 -19.39 -15.25 0.81
C ILE A 70 -18.35 -14.88 -0.24
N LEU A 71 -18.15 -15.71 -1.26
CA LEU A 71 -17.22 -15.41 -2.36
C LEU A 71 -17.60 -14.14 -3.12
N MET A 72 -18.90 -13.94 -3.40
CA MET A 72 -19.37 -12.70 -4.04
C MET A 72 -19.12 -11.49 -3.15
N SER A 73 -19.43 -11.58 -1.86
CA SER A 73 -19.23 -10.49 -0.91
C SER A 73 -17.74 -10.14 -0.74
N LEU A 74 -16.86 -11.14 -0.72
CA LEU A 74 -15.41 -10.95 -0.71
C LEU A 74 -14.92 -10.29 -1.99
N ALA A 75 -15.42 -10.72 -3.16
CA ALA A 75 -15.08 -10.12 -4.44
C ALA A 75 -15.47 -8.64 -4.51
N ASP A 76 -16.67 -8.29 -4.04
CA ASP A 76 -17.13 -6.89 -3.96
C ASP A 76 -16.27 -6.06 -3.00
N THR A 77 -15.90 -6.63 -1.86
CA THR A 77 -15.03 -5.97 -0.88
C THR A 77 -13.64 -5.71 -1.44
N LEU A 78 -13.02 -6.70 -2.10
CA LEU A 78 -11.71 -6.55 -2.73
C LEU A 78 -11.74 -5.53 -3.87
N LYS A 79 -12.78 -5.56 -4.70
CA LYS A 79 -12.98 -4.59 -5.78
C LYS A 79 -13.11 -3.17 -5.25
N TRP A 80 -13.89 -2.97 -4.20
CA TRP A 80 -14.01 -1.67 -3.55
C TRP A 80 -12.67 -1.18 -2.96
N GLN A 81 -11.88 -2.09 -2.36
CA GLN A 81 -10.54 -1.75 -1.85
C GLN A 81 -9.59 -1.33 -2.98
N ASP A 82 -9.62 -2.04 -4.11
CA ASP A 82 -8.81 -1.70 -5.29
C ASP A 82 -9.21 -0.34 -5.87
N GLU A 83 -10.51 -0.05 -5.96
CA GLU A 83 -11.02 1.24 -6.40
C GLU A 83 -10.57 2.37 -5.47
N LEU A 84 -10.65 2.19 -4.16
CA LEU A 84 -10.14 3.17 -3.19
C LEU A 84 -8.63 3.40 -3.31
N ALA A 85 -7.85 2.33 -3.48
CA ALA A 85 -6.41 2.41 -3.66
C ALA A 85 -6.05 3.14 -4.98
N ALA A 86 -6.78 2.85 -6.05
CA ALA A 86 -6.61 3.51 -7.34
C ALA A 86 -6.96 5.00 -7.28
N HIS A 87 -8.04 5.37 -6.60
CA HIS A 87 -8.40 6.77 -6.36
C HIS A 87 -7.36 7.49 -5.52
N GLY A 88 -6.90 6.89 -4.41
CA GLY A 88 -5.85 7.45 -3.57
C GLY A 88 -4.57 7.72 -4.35
N ARG A 89 -4.15 6.79 -5.20
CA ARG A 89 -2.96 6.94 -6.05
C ARG A 89 -3.10 8.10 -7.05
N LYS A 90 -4.27 8.26 -7.68
CA LYS A 90 -4.53 9.36 -8.63
C LYS A 90 -4.47 10.72 -7.94
N ILE A 91 -5.03 10.86 -6.73
CA ILE A 91 -5.03 12.11 -5.97
C ILE A 91 -3.61 12.56 -5.62
N VAL A 92 -2.72 11.64 -5.29
CA VAL A 92 -1.32 11.95 -4.91
C VAL A 92 -0.44 12.20 -6.13
N MET A 93 -0.75 11.60 -7.27
CA MET A 93 0.10 11.68 -8.47
C MET A 93 0.25 13.11 -9.01
N TYR A 94 -0.84 13.88 -9.03
CA TYR A 94 -0.82 15.26 -9.56
C TYR A 94 0.01 16.21 -8.69
N PRO A 95 -0.18 16.29 -7.35
CA PRO A 95 0.69 17.10 -6.50
C PRO A 95 2.15 16.64 -6.50
N ALA A 96 2.42 15.35 -6.59
CA ALA A 96 3.78 14.83 -6.67
C ALA A 96 4.48 15.25 -7.97
N PHE A 97 3.79 15.17 -9.11
CA PHE A 97 4.31 15.64 -10.38
C PHE A 97 4.59 17.14 -10.36
N LEU A 98 3.61 17.94 -9.91
CA LEU A 98 3.76 19.40 -9.83
C LEU A 98 4.90 19.80 -8.87
N GLY A 99 4.97 19.17 -7.70
CA GLY A 99 6.03 19.39 -6.72
C GLY A 99 7.41 19.06 -7.28
N THR A 100 7.53 17.95 -8.01
CA THR A 100 8.79 17.56 -8.66
C THR A 100 9.19 18.56 -9.73
N ALA A 101 8.24 19.03 -10.54
CA ALA A 101 8.51 20.04 -11.58
C ALA A 101 8.99 21.36 -10.97
N VAL A 102 8.32 21.85 -9.92
CA VAL A 102 8.72 23.08 -9.20
C VAL A 102 10.10 22.93 -8.58
N LEU A 103 10.38 21.81 -7.92
CA LEU A 103 11.71 21.53 -7.36
C LEU A 103 12.79 21.49 -8.44
N ALA A 104 12.53 20.89 -9.59
CA ALA A 104 13.46 20.86 -10.71
C ALA A 104 13.78 22.27 -11.21
N VAL A 105 12.79 23.15 -11.33
CA VAL A 105 12.98 24.55 -11.71
C VAL A 105 13.81 25.31 -10.66
N ILE A 106 13.49 25.14 -9.37
CA ILE A 106 14.27 25.76 -8.28
C ILE A 106 15.73 25.30 -8.34
N PHE A 107 15.96 24.01 -8.51
CA PHE A 107 17.29 23.42 -8.63
C PHE A 107 18.07 24.02 -9.82
N PHE A 108 17.43 24.08 -10.98
CA PHE A 108 18.03 24.68 -12.17
C PHE A 108 18.38 26.16 -11.95
N MET A 109 17.46 26.92 -11.36
CA MET A 109 17.72 28.35 -11.07
C MET A 109 18.89 28.53 -10.09
N MET A 110 18.94 27.72 -9.02
CA MET A 110 19.99 27.84 -8.00
C MET A 110 21.36 27.41 -8.49
N ILE A 111 21.45 26.40 -9.34
CA ILE A 111 22.74 25.88 -9.84
C ILE A 111 23.24 26.67 -11.05
N TYR A 112 22.35 27.16 -11.90
CA TYR A 112 22.73 27.75 -13.17
C TYR A 112 22.49 29.28 -13.24
N LEU A 113 21.27 29.71 -12.96
CA LEU A 113 20.89 31.11 -13.18
C LEU A 113 21.47 32.05 -12.12
N VAL A 114 21.35 31.71 -10.84
CA VAL A 114 21.81 32.58 -9.74
C VAL A 114 23.32 32.82 -9.81
N PRO A 115 24.23 31.84 -10.04
CA PRO A 115 25.65 32.08 -10.18
C PRO A 115 25.99 32.97 -11.39
N LYS A 116 25.30 32.79 -12.52
CA LYS A 116 25.52 33.68 -13.71
C LYS A 116 25.12 35.12 -13.44
N MET A 117 23.99 35.34 -12.79
CA MET A 117 23.53 36.67 -12.40
C MET A 117 24.47 37.31 -11.38
N ALA A 118 24.97 36.56 -10.42
CA ALA A 118 25.94 37.03 -9.43
C ALA A 118 27.25 37.47 -10.08
N ALA A 119 27.78 36.70 -11.04
CA ALA A 119 28.98 37.04 -11.81
C ALA A 119 28.78 38.31 -12.67
N PHE A 120 27.61 38.44 -13.30
CA PHE A 120 27.26 39.61 -14.09
C PHE A 120 27.22 40.89 -13.24
N ILE A 121 26.55 40.87 -12.09
CA ILE A 121 26.46 42.04 -11.18
C ILE A 121 27.84 42.37 -10.59
N GLY A 122 28.65 41.36 -10.25
CA GLY A 122 30.02 41.55 -9.78
C GLY A 122 30.91 42.30 -10.79
N ASN A 123 30.76 41.99 -12.08
CA ASN A 123 31.50 42.66 -13.17
C ASN A 123 31.09 44.14 -13.38
N LEU A 124 29.90 44.54 -12.92
CA LEU A 124 29.43 45.93 -12.97
C LEU A 124 29.97 46.80 -11.82
N GLY A 125 30.77 46.23 -10.92
CA GLY A 125 31.38 46.97 -9.80
C GLY A 125 30.41 47.46 -8.74
N GLN A 126 29.16 47.01 -8.75
CA GLN A 126 28.15 47.42 -7.78
C GLN A 126 28.20 46.55 -6.52
N ALA A 127 28.04 47.19 -5.35
CA ALA A 127 27.90 46.46 -4.08
C ALA A 127 26.61 45.67 -4.04
N LEU A 128 26.69 44.35 -3.89
CA LEU A 128 25.55 43.47 -3.82
C LEU A 128 24.70 43.75 -2.56
N PRO A 129 23.39 43.95 -2.69
CA PRO A 129 22.47 44.05 -1.56
C PRO A 129 22.52 42.81 -0.66
N MET A 130 22.19 42.96 0.63
CA MET A 130 22.32 41.89 1.64
C MET A 130 21.49 40.65 1.28
N HIS A 131 20.26 40.82 0.78
CA HIS A 131 19.40 39.73 0.33
C HIS A 131 19.97 38.96 -0.89
N THR A 132 20.65 39.64 -1.80
CA THR A 132 21.33 39.01 -2.93
C THR A 132 22.52 38.16 -2.47
N ARG A 133 23.30 38.64 -1.47
CA ARG A 133 24.38 37.84 -0.85
C ARG A 133 23.85 36.56 -0.19
N ALA A 134 22.74 36.65 0.53
CA ALA A 134 22.12 35.50 1.12
C ALA A 134 21.68 34.46 0.05
N LEU A 135 21.09 34.92 -1.05
CA LEU A 135 20.72 34.08 -2.17
C LEU A 135 21.92 33.38 -2.82
N ILE A 136 23.03 34.12 -3.01
CA ILE A 136 24.26 33.55 -3.54
C ILE A 136 24.86 32.50 -2.60
N THR A 137 24.82 32.73 -1.28
CA THR A 137 25.31 31.76 -0.30
C THR A 137 24.50 30.45 -0.37
N VAL A 138 23.18 30.55 -0.46
CA VAL A 138 22.31 29.39 -0.66
C VAL A 138 22.60 28.69 -2.00
N SER A 139 22.76 29.49 -3.08
CA SER A 139 23.10 28.93 -4.40
C SER A 139 24.45 28.18 -4.38
N ASN A 140 25.48 28.74 -3.73
CA ASN A 140 26.76 28.05 -3.57
C ASN A 140 26.66 26.75 -2.81
N PHE A 141 25.78 26.69 -1.82
CA PHE A 141 25.47 25.43 -1.15
C PHE A 141 24.87 24.39 -2.11
N PHE A 142 23.91 24.79 -2.96
CA PHE A 142 23.35 23.93 -4.00
C PHE A 142 24.40 23.50 -5.04
N VAL A 143 25.26 24.38 -5.48
CA VAL A 143 26.34 24.09 -6.45
C VAL A 143 27.36 23.11 -5.87
N ASN A 144 27.79 23.31 -4.62
CA ASN A 144 28.81 22.47 -4.00
C ASN A 144 28.27 21.10 -3.53
N TYR A 145 26.99 21.04 -3.16
CA TYR A 145 26.37 19.85 -2.56
C TYR A 145 25.22 19.27 -3.39
N TRP A 146 25.12 19.61 -4.67
CA TRP A 146 24.04 19.15 -5.55
C TRP A 146 23.87 17.63 -5.55
N PHE A 147 24.99 16.89 -5.57
CA PHE A 147 24.98 15.44 -5.54
C PHE A 147 24.49 14.91 -4.19
N ALA A 148 24.95 15.47 -3.08
CA ALA A 148 24.48 15.10 -1.75
C ALA A 148 23.00 15.41 -1.56
N LEU A 149 22.52 16.55 -2.08
CA LEU A 149 21.10 16.94 -2.05
C LEU A 149 20.18 16.00 -2.84
N LEU A 150 20.66 15.46 -3.96
CA LEU A 150 19.92 14.49 -4.78
C LEU A 150 19.94 13.08 -4.17
N VAL A 151 21.10 12.68 -3.64
CA VAL A 151 21.31 11.31 -3.14
C VAL A 151 20.79 11.13 -1.71
N SER A 152 20.87 12.18 -0.86
CA SER A 152 20.48 12.07 0.55
C SER A 152 19.01 11.69 0.77
N PRO A 153 18.00 12.26 0.08
CA PRO A 153 16.61 11.84 0.27
C PRO A 153 16.37 10.39 -0.18
N VAL A 154 17.04 9.96 -1.27
CA VAL A 154 16.94 8.58 -1.74
C VAL A 154 17.55 7.62 -0.73
N LEU A 155 18.73 7.94 -0.18
CA LEU A 155 19.38 7.15 0.87
C LEU A 155 18.56 7.13 2.16
N LEU A 156 17.97 8.25 2.56
CA LEU A 156 17.09 8.34 3.72
C LEU A 156 15.86 7.46 3.57
N VAL A 157 15.18 7.53 2.41
CA VAL A 157 14.02 6.66 2.13
C VAL A 157 14.45 5.20 2.10
N PHE A 158 15.56 4.88 1.46
CA PHE A 158 16.07 3.51 1.41
C PHE A 158 16.45 2.99 2.81
N ALA A 159 17.19 3.78 3.59
CA ALA A 159 17.56 3.44 4.96
C ALA A 159 16.32 3.25 5.86
N PHE A 160 15.32 4.11 5.70
CA PHE A 160 14.05 4.01 6.39
C PHE A 160 13.29 2.73 6.03
N LEU A 161 13.20 2.37 4.73
CA LEU A 161 12.56 1.14 4.27
C LEU A 161 13.29 -0.12 4.79
N VAL A 162 14.63 -0.09 4.81
CA VAL A 162 15.44 -1.18 5.37
C VAL A 162 15.25 -1.28 6.88
N ALA A 163 15.23 -0.14 7.59
CA ALA A 163 14.99 -0.10 9.03
C ALA A 163 13.58 -0.65 9.39
N MET A 164 12.56 -0.31 8.63
CA MET A 164 11.22 -0.87 8.79
C MET A 164 11.17 -2.39 8.56
N ARG A 165 11.97 -2.90 7.63
CA ARG A 165 12.05 -4.36 7.38
C ARG A 165 12.80 -5.13 8.46
N ARG A 166 13.79 -4.49 9.08
CA ARG A 166 14.69 -5.16 10.08
C ARG A 166 14.26 -4.99 11.53
N SER A 167 13.53 -3.93 11.86
CA SER A 167 13.22 -3.60 13.26
C SER A 167 11.72 -3.48 13.48
N SER A 168 11.18 -4.40 14.30
CA SER A 168 9.79 -4.37 14.77
C SER A 168 9.49 -3.10 15.61
N ALA A 169 10.49 -2.56 16.32
CA ALA A 169 10.33 -1.34 17.10
C ALA A 169 10.13 -0.10 16.22
N VAL A 170 10.86 0.01 15.10
CA VAL A 170 10.70 1.11 14.13
C VAL A 170 9.33 1.02 13.48
N ARG A 171 8.88 -0.17 13.12
CA ARG A 171 7.55 -0.41 12.56
C ARG A 171 6.45 0.02 13.53
N ARG A 172 6.55 -0.39 14.80
CA ARG A 172 5.57 -0.03 15.83
C ARG A 172 5.52 1.48 16.09
N ASN A 173 6.67 2.15 16.16
CA ASN A 173 6.73 3.60 16.33
C ASN A 173 6.16 4.35 15.12
N TYR A 174 6.40 3.85 13.91
CA TYR A 174 5.82 4.41 12.69
C TYR A 174 4.30 4.26 12.66
N ASP A 175 3.77 3.09 13.04
CA ASP A 175 2.33 2.84 13.12
C ASP A 175 1.68 3.72 14.21
N GLN A 176 2.32 3.91 15.36
CA GLN A 176 1.87 4.84 16.39
C GLN A 176 1.88 6.29 15.90
N CYS A 177 2.92 6.70 15.18
CA CYS A 177 3.03 8.06 14.64
C CYS A 177 1.98 8.31 13.55
N LYS A 178 1.66 7.33 12.72
CA LYS A 178 0.56 7.38 11.74
C LYS A 178 -0.81 7.58 12.40
N LEU A 179 -1.06 6.87 13.48
CA LEU A 179 -2.30 6.94 14.24
C LEU A 179 -2.40 8.24 15.07
N ALA A 180 -1.26 8.82 15.49
CA ALA A 180 -1.19 10.07 16.22
C ALA A 180 -1.43 11.32 15.34
N LEU A 181 -1.30 11.20 14.01
CA LEU A 181 -1.60 12.29 13.09
C LEU A 181 -3.13 12.55 13.04
N PRO A 182 -3.61 13.76 13.41
CA PRO A 182 -5.03 14.01 13.64
C PRO A 182 -5.91 13.81 12.40
N LEU A 183 -5.38 13.96 11.18
CA LEU A 183 -6.12 13.71 9.93
C LEU A 183 -6.01 12.26 9.47
N LEU A 184 -4.80 11.66 9.53
CA LEU A 184 -4.57 10.30 9.03
C LEU A 184 -5.08 9.24 9.99
N GLY A 185 -4.94 9.46 11.30
CA GLY A 185 -5.42 8.54 12.33
C GLY A 185 -6.94 8.35 12.29
N ASP A 186 -7.69 9.45 12.12
CA ASP A 186 -9.17 9.37 12.04
C ASP A 186 -9.64 8.62 10.79
N ILE A 187 -8.97 8.83 9.64
CA ILE A 187 -9.27 8.11 8.39
C ILE A 187 -8.92 6.62 8.52
N LEU A 188 -7.75 6.29 9.07
CA LEU A 188 -7.32 4.91 9.23
C LEU A 188 -8.22 4.15 10.21
N ASN A 189 -8.61 4.77 11.32
CA ASN A 189 -9.55 4.20 12.27
C ASN A 189 -10.93 3.97 11.65
N LYS A 190 -11.42 4.89 10.82
CA LYS A 190 -12.70 4.71 10.10
C LYS A 190 -12.62 3.58 9.08
N ILE A 191 -11.50 3.44 8.37
CA ILE A 191 -11.28 2.33 7.43
C ILE A 191 -11.22 1.00 8.19
N ALA A 192 -10.47 0.91 9.28
CA ALA A 192 -10.39 -0.30 10.10
C ALA A 192 -11.76 -0.68 10.69
N LEU A 193 -12.50 0.31 11.23
CA LEU A 193 -13.83 0.09 11.76
C LEU A 193 -14.83 -0.35 10.67
N SER A 194 -14.73 0.23 9.47
CA SER A 194 -15.57 -0.17 8.32
C SER A 194 -15.26 -1.59 7.87
N ARG A 195 -13.99 -1.98 7.84
CA ARG A 195 -13.58 -3.37 7.54
C ARG A 195 -14.10 -4.33 8.58
N PHE A 196 -13.89 -4.03 9.86
CA PHE A 196 -14.42 -4.83 10.97
C PHE A 196 -15.94 -5.00 10.85
N ALA A 197 -16.68 -3.90 10.67
CA ALA A 197 -18.13 -3.95 10.54
C ALA A 197 -18.58 -4.77 9.33
N SER A 198 -17.92 -4.67 8.19
CA SER A 198 -18.21 -5.44 6.98
C SER A 198 -17.99 -6.93 7.18
N VAL A 199 -16.82 -7.31 7.73
CA VAL A 199 -16.49 -8.72 8.00
C VAL A 199 -17.43 -9.29 9.04
N PHE A 200 -17.72 -8.56 10.13
CA PHE A 200 -18.65 -8.98 11.16
C PHE A 200 -20.06 -9.16 10.61
N ALA A 201 -20.54 -8.24 9.77
CA ALA A 201 -21.85 -8.36 9.13
C ALA A 201 -21.94 -9.61 8.22
N MET A 202 -20.88 -9.93 7.48
CA MET A 202 -20.81 -11.14 6.65
C MET A 202 -20.87 -12.40 7.51
N LEU A 203 -20.11 -12.48 8.59
CA LEU A 203 -20.08 -13.61 9.51
C LEU A 203 -21.44 -13.77 10.21
N TYR A 204 -22.06 -12.67 10.62
CA TYR A 204 -23.40 -12.68 11.22
C TYR A 204 -24.47 -13.13 10.22
N ALA A 205 -24.41 -12.64 8.97
CA ALA A 205 -25.33 -13.08 7.90
C ALA A 205 -25.16 -14.56 7.57
N ALA A 206 -23.96 -15.11 7.72
CA ALA A 206 -23.65 -16.53 7.58
C ALA A 206 -24.10 -17.37 8.81
N LYS A 207 -24.77 -16.75 9.81
CA LYS A 207 -25.24 -17.40 11.06
C LYS A 207 -24.12 -18.04 11.89
N ILE A 208 -22.93 -17.49 11.83
CA ILE A 208 -21.81 -17.94 12.66
C ILE A 208 -22.02 -17.45 14.09
N PRO A 209 -21.72 -18.26 15.12
CA PRO A 209 -21.79 -17.84 16.50
C PRO A 209 -20.96 -16.56 16.73
N ILE A 210 -21.50 -15.58 17.45
CA ILE A 210 -20.91 -14.26 17.67
C ILE A 210 -19.47 -14.36 18.22
N LEU A 211 -19.21 -15.33 19.10
CA LEU A 211 -17.88 -15.56 19.67
C LEU A 211 -16.82 -15.94 18.61
N ASP A 212 -17.21 -16.77 17.64
CA ASP A 212 -16.32 -17.19 16.57
C ASP A 212 -16.15 -16.08 15.54
N ALA A 213 -17.22 -15.29 15.29
CA ALA A 213 -17.15 -14.11 14.45
C ALA A 213 -16.20 -13.04 15.03
N VAL A 214 -16.24 -12.80 16.34
CA VAL A 214 -15.32 -11.85 17.01
C VAL A 214 -13.87 -12.35 16.96
N ARG A 215 -13.63 -13.64 17.20
CA ARG A 215 -12.28 -14.21 17.07
C ARG A 215 -11.72 -14.11 15.65
N ALA A 216 -12.54 -14.39 14.65
CA ALA A 216 -12.14 -14.28 13.25
C ALA A 216 -11.83 -12.84 12.84
N THR A 217 -12.38 -11.83 13.53
CA THR A 217 -12.15 -10.41 13.26
C THR A 217 -11.02 -9.80 14.10
N GLU A 218 -10.41 -10.54 15.02
CA GLU A 218 -9.30 -10.05 15.87
C GLU A 218 -8.05 -9.71 15.05
N GLY A 219 -7.89 -10.28 13.86
CA GLY A 219 -6.78 -10.04 12.94
C GLY A 219 -7.00 -8.91 11.90
N VAL A 220 -8.18 -8.22 11.90
CA VAL A 220 -8.52 -7.15 10.95
C VAL A 220 -8.09 -5.78 11.47
#